data_b21587b4a0061375be241c5ab0d40396
#
_entry.id   b21587b4a0061375be241c5ab0d40396
#
_cell.length_a   1.000
_cell.length_b   1.000
_cell.length_c   1.000
_cell.angle_alpha   90.00
_cell.angle_beta   90.00
_cell.angle_gamma   90.00
#
_symmetry.space_group_name_H-M   'P 1'
#
loop_
_entity.id
_entity.type
_entity.pdbx_description
1 polymer ?
#
loop_
_entity_poly.entity_id
_entity_poly.type
_entity_poly.pdbx_seq_one_letter_code
_entity_poly.pdbx_strand_id
1 'polypeptide(L)'
;SFISINHDRTDGHRSNSDFNITNGFANLGYAFNEHYKMTGDVSLAKSKFQNPGKTFEPVIDNKMNILRGTASMALENNQGKMSGALRLFYNWGNHKINDGYNPGEEPLTYLFRSDDHNVGVQLYESFRLFKGNNFTVGVDYKNWGGHAWNDNNDGSKKELVDKTVNETAGYAIMQQELFGILSLNAGVRYEHSSTYGGEWVPQGGVTVRPFEGNTI
;
A
#
# COMPACT_ATOMS: atom_id res chain seq x y z
N SER A 1 5.14 21.92 0.41
CA SER A 1 6.03 20.89 -0.18
C SER A 1 7.02 20.39 0.86
N PHE A 2 7.39 19.12 0.76
CA PHE A 2 8.40 18.49 1.60
C PHE A 2 9.18 17.49 0.76
N ILE A 3 10.50 17.46 0.95
CA ILE A 3 11.39 16.49 0.29
C ILE A 3 12.38 16.00 1.34
N SER A 4 12.62 14.68 1.37
CA SER A 4 13.64 14.06 2.21
C SER A 4 14.37 12.96 1.45
N ILE A 5 15.66 12.82 1.75
CA ILE A 5 16.50 11.72 1.29
C ILE A 5 17.27 11.22 2.49
N ASN A 6 17.31 9.90 2.66
CA ASN A 6 18.07 9.25 3.70
C ASN A 6 18.90 8.11 3.10
N HIS A 7 20.10 7.90 3.68
CA HIS A 7 20.97 6.80 3.33
C HIS A 7 21.57 6.20 4.60
N ASP A 8 21.34 4.93 4.81
CA ASP A 8 21.88 4.16 5.93
C ASP A 8 22.71 2.99 5.40
N ARG A 9 23.84 2.77 6.05
CA ARG A 9 24.76 1.67 5.71
C ARG A 9 25.40 1.09 6.97
N THR A 10 25.54 -0.22 6.99
CA THR A 10 26.38 -0.94 7.95
C THR A 10 27.05 -2.11 7.27
N ASP A 11 28.26 -2.43 7.68
CA ASP A 11 28.96 -3.64 7.24
C ASP A 11 28.54 -4.86 8.08
N GLY A 12 27.64 -4.64 9.07
CA GLY A 12 27.15 -5.69 9.96
C GLY A 12 28.15 -6.11 11.04
N HIS A 13 27.75 -7.09 11.85
CA HIS A 13 28.54 -7.59 12.98
C HIS A 13 29.33 -8.87 12.66
N ARG A 14 29.20 -9.41 11.46
CA ARG A 14 29.90 -10.58 10.91
C ARG A 14 29.92 -10.56 9.39
N SER A 15 30.72 -11.43 8.76
CA SER A 15 30.80 -11.55 7.31
C SER A 15 29.42 -11.87 6.71
N ASN A 16 29.13 -11.30 5.52
CA ASN A 16 27.87 -11.46 4.78
C ASN A 16 26.63 -10.95 5.53
N SER A 17 26.78 -9.88 6.34
CA SER A 17 25.68 -9.23 7.04
C SER A 17 25.58 -7.73 6.76
N ASP A 18 26.12 -7.29 5.65
CA ASP A 18 26.04 -5.90 5.24
C ASP A 18 24.63 -5.51 4.83
N PHE A 19 24.29 -4.28 5.14
CA PHE A 19 23.03 -3.65 4.82
C PHE A 19 23.27 -2.24 4.28
N ASN A 20 22.55 -1.90 3.24
CA ASN A 20 22.58 -0.57 2.63
C ASN A 20 21.16 -0.24 2.15
N ILE A 21 20.66 0.93 2.54
CA ILE A 21 19.38 1.45 2.06
C ILE A 21 19.51 2.91 1.70
N THR A 22 18.93 3.27 0.57
CA THR A 22 18.69 4.66 0.19
C THR A 22 17.19 4.83 -0.03
N ASN A 23 16.59 5.78 0.66
CA ASN A 23 15.19 6.12 0.49
C ASN A 23 15.02 7.62 0.26
N GLY A 24 14.01 7.95 -0.51
CA GLY A 24 13.61 9.31 -0.81
C GLY A 24 12.10 9.44 -0.73
N PHE A 25 11.66 10.60 -0.28
CA PHE A 25 10.25 10.96 -0.21
C PHE A 25 10.07 12.40 -0.67
N ALA A 26 9.05 12.64 -1.49
CA ALA A 26 8.62 13.98 -1.86
C ALA A 26 7.11 14.08 -1.74
N ASN A 27 6.64 15.20 -1.19
CA ASN A 27 5.24 15.56 -1.10
C ASN A 27 5.04 16.98 -1.63
N LEU A 28 4.06 17.15 -2.50
CA LEU A 28 3.65 18.42 -3.06
C LEU A 28 2.16 18.62 -2.85
N GLY A 29 1.75 19.84 -2.54
CA GLY A 29 0.36 20.21 -2.45
C GLY A 29 0.12 21.57 -3.05
N TYR A 30 -1.02 21.72 -3.73
CA TYR A 30 -1.47 22.96 -4.34
C TYR A 30 -2.96 23.17 -4.07
N ALA A 31 -3.32 24.33 -3.52
CA ALA A 31 -4.70 24.75 -3.36
C ALA A 31 -5.07 25.62 -4.56
N PHE A 32 -6.01 25.16 -5.39
CA PHE A 32 -6.52 25.94 -6.53
C PHE A 32 -7.38 27.11 -6.07
N ASN A 33 -8.16 26.87 -5.01
CA ASN A 33 -8.98 27.84 -4.30
C ASN A 33 -9.38 27.30 -2.92
N GLU A 34 -10.31 27.96 -2.21
CA GLU A 34 -10.80 27.52 -0.89
C GLU A 34 -11.51 26.16 -0.92
N HIS A 35 -11.93 25.68 -2.09
CA HIS A 35 -12.74 24.47 -2.24
C HIS A 35 -11.97 23.28 -2.79
N TYR A 36 -10.90 23.51 -3.56
CA TYR A 36 -10.18 22.46 -4.26
C TYR A 36 -8.69 22.46 -3.94
N LYS A 37 -8.20 21.31 -3.54
CA LYS A 37 -6.79 21.08 -3.24
C LYS A 37 -6.31 19.81 -3.92
N MET A 38 -5.14 19.86 -4.51
CA MET A 38 -4.43 18.69 -5.03
C MET A 38 -3.20 18.42 -4.17
N THR A 39 -2.98 17.14 -3.84
CA THR A 39 -1.77 16.67 -3.18
C THR A 39 -1.20 15.50 -3.96
N GLY A 40 0.11 15.38 -3.97
CA GLY A 40 0.81 14.25 -4.55
C GLY A 40 2.03 13.90 -3.74
N ASP A 41 2.32 12.62 -3.64
CA ASP A 41 3.52 12.12 -3.00
C ASP A 41 4.16 10.99 -3.80
N VAL A 42 5.46 10.88 -3.65
CA VAL A 42 6.27 9.78 -4.16
C VAL A 42 7.28 9.35 -3.11
N SER A 43 7.39 8.06 -2.93
CA SER A 43 8.39 7.42 -2.07
C SER A 43 9.13 6.35 -2.86
N LEU A 44 10.45 6.32 -2.72
CA LEU A 44 11.31 5.31 -3.32
C LEU A 44 12.27 4.78 -2.25
N ALA A 45 12.44 3.48 -2.18
CA ALA A 45 13.42 2.83 -1.32
C ALA A 45 14.18 1.76 -2.11
N LYS A 46 15.50 1.88 -2.15
CA LYS A 46 16.40 0.88 -2.73
C LYS A 46 17.27 0.31 -1.64
N SER A 47 17.12 -0.97 -1.37
CA SER A 47 17.92 -1.68 -0.39
C SER A 47 18.77 -2.78 -1.03
N LYS A 48 19.95 -2.95 -0.47
CA LYS A 48 20.84 -4.08 -0.74
C LYS A 48 21.28 -4.63 0.60
N PHE A 49 21.13 -5.91 0.79
CA PHE A 49 21.54 -6.55 2.04
C PHE A 49 21.85 -8.02 1.84
N GLN A 50 22.55 -8.56 2.80
CA GLN A 50 22.95 -9.96 2.87
C GLN A 50 22.37 -10.61 4.12
N ASN A 51 22.11 -11.90 4.04
CA ASN A 51 21.70 -12.70 5.20
C ASN A 51 22.72 -13.84 5.41
N PRO A 52 23.54 -13.75 6.46
CA PRO A 52 24.58 -14.74 6.71
C PRO A 52 24.04 -16.06 7.31
N GLY A 53 22.73 -16.22 7.47
CA GLY A 53 22.13 -17.35 8.15
C GLY A 53 22.43 -17.40 9.65
N LYS A 54 22.26 -18.53 10.29
CA LYS A 54 22.61 -18.76 11.70
C LYS A 54 24.12 -19.01 11.85
N THR A 55 24.66 -18.81 13.04
CA THR A 55 26.11 -19.03 13.30
C THR A 55 26.54 -20.48 13.05
N PHE A 56 25.66 -21.44 13.33
CA PHE A 56 25.90 -22.86 13.14
C PHE A 56 25.31 -23.43 11.82
N GLU A 57 24.57 -22.61 11.08
CA GLU A 57 24.01 -22.88 9.75
C GLU A 57 24.23 -21.62 8.88
N PRO A 58 25.47 -21.30 8.53
CA PRO A 58 25.74 -20.09 7.76
C PRO A 58 25.25 -20.24 6.30
N VAL A 59 24.78 -19.14 5.72
CA VAL A 59 24.44 -19.05 4.30
C VAL A 59 25.52 -18.27 3.58
N ILE A 60 26.01 -18.83 2.49
CA ILE A 60 27.06 -18.27 1.65
C ILE A 60 26.40 -17.57 0.45
N ASP A 61 26.90 -16.39 0.09
CA ASP A 61 26.51 -15.60 -1.08
C ASP A 61 25.01 -15.20 -1.16
N ASN A 62 24.31 -15.18 -0.03
CA ASN A 62 22.95 -14.63 -0.01
C ASN A 62 22.99 -13.12 -0.23
N LYS A 63 22.33 -12.64 -1.28
CA LYS A 63 22.29 -11.22 -1.66
C LYS A 63 20.90 -10.83 -2.12
N MET A 64 20.37 -9.78 -1.53
CA MET A 64 19.07 -9.22 -1.87
C MET A 64 19.24 -7.79 -2.37
N ASN A 65 18.63 -7.48 -3.51
CA ASN A 65 18.54 -6.14 -4.07
C ASN A 65 17.07 -5.85 -4.37
N ILE A 66 16.50 -4.94 -3.61
CA ILE A 66 15.07 -4.65 -3.61
C ILE A 66 14.87 -3.17 -3.89
N LEU A 67 14.01 -2.87 -4.89
CA LEU A 67 13.49 -1.54 -5.14
C LEU A 67 11.99 -1.55 -4.84
N ARG A 68 11.54 -0.63 -3.99
CA ARG A 68 10.12 -0.38 -3.71
C ARG A 68 9.79 1.07 -4.01
N GLY A 69 8.64 1.29 -4.61
CA GLY A 69 8.14 2.62 -4.89
C GLY A 69 6.66 2.74 -4.61
N THR A 70 6.26 3.94 -4.25
CA THR A 70 4.86 4.34 -4.06
C THR A 70 4.70 5.73 -4.65
N ALA A 71 3.65 5.94 -5.43
CA ALA A 71 3.22 7.25 -5.87
C ALA A 71 1.73 7.39 -5.61
N SER A 72 1.29 8.54 -5.10
CA SER A 72 -0.11 8.84 -4.95
C SER A 72 -0.44 10.28 -5.37
N MET A 73 -1.70 10.47 -5.76
CA MET A 73 -2.26 11.79 -6.03
C MET A 73 -3.69 11.83 -5.52
N ALA A 74 -4.07 12.94 -4.89
CA ALA A 74 -5.43 13.20 -4.45
C ALA A 74 -5.89 14.57 -4.93
N LEU A 75 -7.09 14.63 -5.50
CA LEU A 75 -7.84 15.86 -5.72
C LEU A 75 -8.99 15.86 -4.72
N GLU A 76 -8.94 16.79 -3.79
CA GLU A 76 -9.91 16.94 -2.70
C GLU A 76 -10.82 18.13 -2.98
N ASN A 77 -12.11 18.00 -2.66
CA ASN A 77 -13.07 19.10 -2.66
C ASN A 77 -13.66 19.29 -1.25
N ASN A 78 -14.00 20.55 -0.93
CA ASN A 78 -14.75 20.91 0.26
C ASN A 78 -15.63 22.14 -0.06
N GLN A 79 -16.93 21.89 -0.23
CA GLN A 79 -17.91 22.89 -0.60
C GLN A 79 -18.99 23.05 0.48
N GLY A 80 -18.56 23.17 1.74
CA GLY A 80 -19.45 23.35 2.90
C GLY A 80 -20.23 22.08 3.24
N LYS A 81 -21.34 21.80 2.56
CA LYS A 81 -22.14 20.59 2.80
C LYS A 81 -21.66 19.36 2.03
N MET A 82 -20.75 19.53 1.11
CA MET A 82 -20.18 18.47 0.27
C MET A 82 -18.66 18.43 0.46
N SER A 83 -18.11 17.23 0.61
CA SER A 83 -16.67 17.03 0.64
C SER A 83 -16.31 15.63 0.16
N GLY A 84 -15.27 15.54 -0.64
CA GLY A 84 -14.86 14.27 -1.20
C GLY A 84 -13.45 14.29 -1.75
N ALA A 85 -13.08 13.21 -2.39
CA ALA A 85 -11.78 13.11 -3.06
C ALA A 85 -11.81 12.10 -4.19
N LEU A 86 -11.04 12.40 -5.23
CA LEU A 86 -10.51 11.44 -6.18
C LEU A 86 -9.07 11.13 -5.78
N ARG A 87 -8.76 9.87 -5.53
CA ARG A 87 -7.42 9.40 -5.18
C ARG A 87 -6.92 8.39 -6.20
N LEU A 88 -5.68 8.55 -6.62
CA LEU A 88 -4.96 7.63 -7.48
C LEU A 88 -3.73 7.16 -6.73
N PHE A 89 -3.38 5.89 -6.82
CA PHE A 89 -2.15 5.38 -6.25
C PHE A 89 -1.52 4.28 -7.11
N TYR A 90 -0.21 4.19 -7.05
CA TYR A 90 0.58 3.15 -7.67
C TYR A 90 1.71 2.74 -6.75
N ASN A 91 1.73 1.46 -6.37
CA ASN A 91 2.83 0.85 -5.64
C ASN A 91 3.48 -0.19 -6.53
N TRP A 92 4.80 -0.27 -6.50
CA TRP A 92 5.54 -1.25 -7.28
C TRP A 92 6.74 -1.78 -6.51
N GLY A 93 7.14 -2.99 -6.84
CA GLY A 93 8.33 -3.64 -6.34
C GLY A 93 9.11 -4.33 -7.43
N ASN A 94 10.43 -4.34 -7.30
CA ASN A 94 11.34 -5.13 -8.10
C ASN A 94 12.33 -5.81 -7.17
N HIS A 95 12.44 -7.13 -7.25
CA HIS A 95 13.30 -7.93 -6.40
C HIS A 95 14.27 -8.72 -7.24
N LYS A 96 15.53 -8.74 -6.82
CA LYS A 96 16.57 -9.60 -7.32
C LYS A 96 17.25 -10.26 -6.13
N ILE A 97 17.10 -11.58 -6.01
CA ILE A 97 17.51 -12.34 -4.85
C ILE A 97 18.39 -13.51 -5.29
N ASN A 98 19.57 -13.58 -4.72
CA ASN A 98 20.36 -14.81 -4.64
C ASN A 98 20.14 -15.38 -3.24
N ASP A 99 19.45 -16.50 -3.13
CA ASP A 99 19.15 -17.13 -1.83
C ASP A 99 20.40 -17.71 -1.15
N GLY A 100 21.51 -17.78 -1.90
CA GLY A 100 22.74 -18.35 -1.41
C GLY A 100 22.72 -19.88 -1.32
N TYR A 101 23.67 -20.43 -0.62
CA TYR A 101 23.82 -21.88 -0.44
C TYR A 101 24.50 -22.19 0.90
N ASN A 102 24.32 -23.41 1.42
CA ASN A 102 24.97 -23.83 2.67
C ASN A 102 26.40 -24.33 2.41
N PRO A 103 27.29 -24.33 3.42
CA PRO A 103 28.62 -24.90 3.30
C PRO A 103 28.59 -26.36 2.83
N GLY A 104 29.31 -26.66 1.74
CA GLY A 104 29.36 -27.99 1.14
C GLY A 104 28.31 -28.22 0.07
N GLU A 105 27.43 -27.30 -0.19
CA GLU A 105 26.49 -27.31 -1.32
C GLU A 105 27.08 -26.54 -2.50
N GLU A 106 26.59 -26.84 -3.70
CA GLU A 106 26.93 -26.08 -4.90
C GLU A 106 26.14 -24.76 -4.94
N PRO A 107 26.72 -23.67 -5.48
CA PRO A 107 26.01 -22.43 -5.70
C PRO A 107 24.76 -22.61 -6.56
N LEU A 108 23.71 -21.82 -6.29
CA LEU A 108 22.52 -21.81 -7.10
C LEU A 108 22.84 -21.40 -8.56
N THR A 109 22.23 -22.08 -9.50
CA THR A 109 22.40 -21.84 -10.95
C THR A 109 21.45 -20.77 -11.48
N TYR A 110 20.73 -20.10 -10.61
CA TYR A 110 19.75 -19.08 -10.97
C TYR A 110 19.72 -17.92 -9.95
N LEU A 111 19.14 -16.81 -10.40
CA LEU A 111 18.73 -15.68 -9.55
C LEU A 111 17.22 -15.57 -9.59
N PHE A 112 16.61 -15.52 -8.42
CA PHE A 112 15.19 -15.22 -8.30
C PHE A 112 14.93 -13.74 -8.63
N ARG A 113 13.91 -13.52 -9.45
CA ARG A 113 13.39 -12.20 -9.83
C ARG A 113 11.90 -12.13 -9.56
N SER A 114 11.45 -10.98 -9.12
CA SER A 114 10.03 -10.68 -9.14
C SER A 114 9.75 -9.20 -9.31
N ASP A 115 8.66 -8.92 -10.00
CA ASP A 115 8.03 -7.62 -10.11
C ASP A 115 6.62 -7.71 -9.54
N ASP A 116 6.22 -6.73 -8.74
CA ASP A 116 4.86 -6.62 -8.22
C ASP A 116 4.31 -5.21 -8.40
N HIS A 117 3.00 -5.12 -8.47
CA HIS A 117 2.32 -3.84 -8.58
C HIS A 117 0.97 -3.85 -7.84
N ASN A 118 0.54 -2.67 -7.45
CA ASN A 118 -0.81 -2.40 -6.96
C ASN A 118 -1.18 -0.97 -7.35
N VAL A 119 -2.08 -0.83 -8.31
CA VAL A 119 -2.60 0.44 -8.79
C VAL A 119 -4.07 0.55 -8.47
N GLY A 120 -4.54 1.73 -8.09
CA GLY A 120 -5.94 1.90 -7.79
C GLY A 120 -6.43 3.33 -7.92
N VAL A 121 -7.76 3.39 -7.97
CA VAL A 121 -8.56 4.62 -8.01
C VAL A 121 -9.60 4.53 -6.93
N GLN A 122 -9.76 5.60 -6.15
CA GLN A 122 -10.82 5.74 -5.16
C GLN A 122 -11.52 7.08 -5.41
N LEU A 123 -12.83 7.04 -5.51
CA LEU A 123 -13.67 8.23 -5.64
C LEU A 123 -14.76 8.15 -4.58
N TYR A 124 -14.86 9.17 -3.76
CA TYR A 124 -15.97 9.27 -2.82
C TYR A 124 -16.44 10.71 -2.68
N GLU A 125 -17.71 10.85 -2.31
CA GLU A 125 -18.34 12.13 -1.97
C GLU A 125 -19.21 11.96 -0.73
N SER A 126 -19.09 12.90 0.20
CA SER A 126 -19.82 12.98 1.46
C SER A 126 -20.74 14.19 1.46
N PHE A 127 -21.99 14.00 1.90
CA PHE A 127 -23.03 15.02 1.91
C PHE A 127 -23.57 15.20 3.33
N ARG A 128 -23.70 16.43 3.77
CA ARG A 128 -24.44 16.81 4.97
C ARG A 128 -25.86 17.18 4.60
N LEU A 129 -26.75 16.20 4.54
CA LEU A 129 -28.13 16.39 4.07
C LEU A 129 -28.99 17.15 5.08
N PHE A 130 -28.79 16.88 6.38
CA PHE A 130 -29.49 17.52 7.50
C PHE A 130 -28.59 17.54 8.74
N LYS A 131 -29.08 18.15 9.83
CA LYS A 131 -28.29 18.35 11.07
C LYS A 131 -27.79 17.02 11.67
N GLY A 132 -26.50 16.94 11.92
CA GLY A 132 -25.87 15.75 12.50
C GLY A 132 -25.69 14.58 11.53
N ASN A 133 -26.06 14.76 10.25
CA ASN A 133 -25.95 13.73 9.22
C ASN A 133 -24.66 13.88 8.43
N ASN A 134 -24.09 12.74 8.05
CA ASN A 134 -23.08 12.63 7.02
C ASN A 134 -23.35 11.37 6.19
N PHE A 135 -23.65 11.53 4.91
CA PHE A 135 -23.89 10.44 3.98
C PHE A 135 -22.77 10.40 2.96
N THR A 136 -22.06 9.28 2.88
CA THR A 136 -20.92 9.07 1.97
C THR A 136 -21.22 7.96 0.99
N VAL A 137 -20.96 8.22 -0.27
CA VAL A 137 -20.95 7.22 -1.34
C VAL A 137 -19.59 7.19 -2.00
N GLY A 138 -19.17 6.03 -2.45
CA GLY A 138 -17.89 5.89 -3.11
C GLY A 138 -17.78 4.65 -3.95
N VAL A 139 -16.76 4.69 -4.83
CA VAL A 139 -16.36 3.59 -5.68
C VAL A 139 -14.85 3.44 -5.62
N ASP A 140 -14.39 2.19 -5.63
CA ASP A 140 -12.97 1.84 -5.64
C ASP A 140 -12.68 0.88 -6.79
N TYR A 141 -11.52 1.02 -7.37
CA TYR A 141 -10.93 0.06 -8.28
C TYR A 141 -9.48 -0.20 -7.89
N LYS A 142 -9.08 -1.47 -7.87
CA LYS A 142 -7.69 -1.90 -7.71
C LYS A 142 -7.33 -2.96 -8.74
N ASN A 143 -6.12 -2.87 -9.24
CA ASN A 143 -5.46 -3.91 -10.00
C ASN A 143 -4.13 -4.19 -9.31
N TRP A 144 -3.94 -5.43 -8.88
CA TRP A 144 -2.72 -5.84 -8.19
C TRP A 144 -2.27 -7.22 -8.65
N GLY A 145 -0.99 -7.44 -8.58
CA GLY A 145 -0.42 -8.70 -9.01
C GLY A 145 1.10 -8.70 -8.99
N GLY A 146 1.65 -9.78 -9.52
CA GLY A 146 3.09 -9.94 -9.63
C GLY A 146 3.47 -11.05 -10.57
N HIS A 147 4.68 -10.89 -11.07
CA HIS A 147 5.37 -11.80 -11.93
C HIS A 147 6.68 -12.25 -11.27
N ALA A 148 6.94 -13.53 -11.17
CA ALA A 148 8.17 -14.07 -10.61
C ALA A 148 8.76 -15.17 -11.49
N TRP A 149 10.08 -15.15 -11.60
CA TRP A 149 10.84 -16.11 -12.42
C TRP A 149 12.24 -16.33 -11.86
N ASN A 150 12.87 -17.41 -12.30
CA ASN A 150 14.29 -17.63 -12.12
C ASN A 150 15.05 -17.26 -13.40
N ASP A 151 16.04 -16.39 -13.29
CA ASP A 151 17.04 -16.12 -14.33
C ASP A 151 18.17 -17.15 -14.19
N ASN A 152 18.22 -18.13 -15.08
CA ASN A 152 19.23 -19.18 -15.04
C ASN A 152 20.57 -18.72 -15.64
N ASN A 153 21.67 -19.29 -15.15
CA ASN A 153 23.02 -18.93 -15.61
C ASN A 153 23.28 -19.27 -17.09
N ASP A 154 22.50 -20.15 -17.68
CA ASP A 154 22.54 -20.49 -19.13
C ASP A 154 21.78 -19.46 -20.00
N GLY A 155 21.23 -18.43 -19.40
CA GLY A 155 20.46 -17.37 -20.07
C GLY A 155 18.97 -17.71 -20.27
N SER A 156 18.53 -18.89 -19.87
CA SER A 156 17.12 -19.25 -19.91
C SER A 156 16.35 -18.64 -18.73
N LYS A 157 15.03 -18.52 -18.87
CA LYS A 157 14.13 -18.09 -17.81
C LYS A 157 13.13 -19.18 -17.46
N LYS A 158 12.93 -19.40 -16.18
CA LYS A 158 11.89 -20.30 -15.66
C LYS A 158 10.83 -19.49 -14.97
N GLU A 159 9.67 -19.35 -15.58
CA GLU A 159 8.50 -18.71 -14.98
C GLU A 159 8.01 -19.50 -13.77
N LEU A 160 7.70 -18.81 -12.68
CA LEU A 160 7.20 -19.38 -11.44
C LEU A 160 5.73 -18.99 -11.21
N VAL A 161 5.42 -17.72 -11.40
CA VAL A 161 4.06 -17.20 -11.26
C VAL A 161 3.92 -15.90 -12.07
N ASP A 162 2.76 -15.74 -12.71
CA ASP A 162 2.29 -14.50 -13.30
C ASP A 162 0.80 -14.41 -13.02
N LYS A 163 0.42 -13.53 -12.11
CA LYS A 163 -0.98 -13.35 -11.71
C LYS A 163 -1.33 -11.89 -11.47
N THR A 164 -2.52 -11.53 -11.95
CA THR A 164 -3.11 -10.21 -11.74
C THR A 164 -4.56 -10.38 -11.29
N VAL A 165 -4.97 -9.59 -10.31
CA VAL A 165 -6.33 -9.56 -9.75
C VAL A 165 -6.89 -8.16 -9.93
N ASN A 166 -8.14 -8.08 -10.40
CA ASN A 166 -8.91 -6.85 -10.44
C ASN A 166 -9.98 -6.88 -9.35
N GLU A 167 -10.10 -5.79 -8.63
CA GLU A 167 -11.12 -5.60 -7.61
C GLU A 167 -11.86 -4.30 -7.86
N THR A 168 -13.17 -4.35 -7.81
CA THR A 168 -14.07 -3.19 -7.90
C THR A 168 -15.01 -3.20 -6.73
N ALA A 169 -15.29 -2.03 -6.17
CA ALA A 169 -16.25 -1.92 -5.09
C ALA A 169 -17.06 -0.64 -5.19
N GLY A 170 -18.30 -0.72 -4.70
CA GLY A 170 -19.15 0.45 -4.47
C GLY A 170 -19.70 0.40 -3.06
N TYR A 171 -19.82 1.54 -2.40
CA TYR A 171 -20.30 1.60 -1.03
C TYR A 171 -21.14 2.84 -0.74
N ALA A 172 -21.99 2.70 0.26
CA ALA A 172 -22.71 3.80 0.87
C ALA A 172 -22.67 3.68 2.40
N ILE A 173 -22.37 4.79 3.07
CA ILE A 173 -22.25 4.87 4.52
C ILE A 173 -23.05 6.06 5.00
N MET A 174 -23.85 5.88 6.03
CA MET A 174 -24.59 6.94 6.70
C MET A 174 -24.17 7.03 8.16
N GLN A 175 -23.84 8.23 8.57
CA GLN A 175 -23.60 8.56 9.98
C GLN A 175 -24.65 9.58 10.43
N GLN A 176 -25.19 9.39 11.62
CA GLN A 176 -26.15 10.30 12.25
C GLN A 176 -25.81 10.55 13.70
N GLU A 177 -25.57 11.82 14.01
CA GLU A 177 -25.40 12.29 15.38
C GLU A 177 -26.76 12.76 15.91
N LEU A 178 -27.13 12.24 17.09
CA LEU A 178 -28.39 12.53 17.77
C LEU A 178 -28.11 13.12 19.16
N PHE A 179 -28.72 14.26 19.46
CA PHE A 179 -28.66 14.91 20.77
C PHE A 179 -27.26 15.27 21.29
N GLY A 180 -26.22 15.17 20.43
CA GLY A 180 -24.82 15.38 20.82
C GLY A 180 -24.18 14.25 21.64
N ILE A 181 -24.97 13.22 21.99
CA ILE A 181 -24.54 12.10 22.86
C ILE A 181 -24.53 10.75 22.17
N LEU A 182 -25.27 10.59 21.10
CA LEU A 182 -25.42 9.32 20.37
C LEU A 182 -24.99 9.51 18.90
N SER A 183 -24.07 8.69 18.44
CA SER A 183 -23.69 8.61 17.03
C SER A 183 -23.99 7.21 16.52
N LEU A 184 -24.81 7.14 15.47
CA LEU A 184 -25.15 5.91 14.76
C LEU A 184 -24.43 5.90 13.43
N ASN A 185 -23.87 4.77 13.02
CA ASN A 185 -23.38 4.56 11.68
C ASN A 185 -23.94 3.26 11.09
N ALA A 186 -24.26 3.29 9.83
CA ALA A 186 -24.68 2.13 9.06
C ALA A 186 -24.14 2.27 7.62
N GLY A 187 -23.77 1.17 7.03
CA GLY A 187 -23.28 1.17 5.66
C GLY A 187 -23.32 -0.19 5.02
N VAL A 188 -23.13 -0.18 3.73
CA VAL A 188 -23.02 -1.39 2.93
C VAL A 188 -21.98 -1.17 1.85
N ARG A 189 -21.20 -2.20 1.58
CA ARG A 189 -20.22 -2.27 0.49
C ARG A 189 -20.51 -3.52 -0.32
N TYR A 190 -20.53 -3.39 -1.62
CA TYR A 190 -20.43 -4.51 -2.54
C TYR A 190 -19.03 -4.52 -3.14
N GLU A 191 -18.37 -5.64 -3.04
CA GLU A 191 -17.02 -5.85 -3.58
C GLU A 191 -17.04 -7.01 -4.58
N HIS A 192 -16.36 -6.84 -5.71
CA HIS A 192 -16.18 -7.89 -6.71
C HIS A 192 -14.71 -8.05 -7.04
N SER A 193 -14.23 -9.28 -6.92
CA SER A 193 -12.86 -9.67 -7.31
C SER A 193 -12.92 -10.59 -8.52
N SER A 194 -12.02 -10.37 -9.49
CA SER A 194 -11.89 -11.25 -10.66
C SER A 194 -11.51 -12.69 -10.30
N THR A 195 -11.04 -12.94 -9.08
CA THR A 195 -10.60 -14.25 -8.59
C THR A 195 -11.59 -14.89 -7.63
N TYR A 196 -12.23 -14.10 -6.74
CA TYR A 196 -13.04 -14.62 -5.64
C TYR A 196 -14.54 -14.35 -5.81
N GLY A 197 -14.95 -13.62 -6.87
CA GLY A 197 -16.34 -13.25 -7.10
C GLY A 197 -16.78 -12.03 -6.29
N GLY A 198 -18.09 -11.91 -6.07
CA GLY A 198 -18.69 -10.73 -5.43
C GLY A 198 -19.28 -11.05 -4.05
N GLU A 199 -19.18 -10.07 -3.14
CA GLU A 199 -19.68 -10.18 -1.78
C GLU A 199 -20.27 -8.86 -1.27
N TRP A 200 -21.29 -8.95 -0.41
CA TRP A 200 -21.87 -7.84 0.31
C TRP A 200 -21.30 -7.77 1.73
N VAL A 201 -20.79 -6.61 2.10
CA VAL A 201 -20.22 -6.36 3.43
C VAL A 201 -21.05 -5.28 4.12
N PRO A 202 -22.02 -5.65 4.97
CA PRO A 202 -22.74 -4.70 5.81
C PRO A 202 -21.86 -4.26 6.98
N GLN A 203 -22.04 -3.01 7.41
CA GLN A 203 -21.41 -2.48 8.62
C GLN A 203 -22.38 -1.65 9.44
N GLY A 204 -22.18 -1.62 10.75
CA GLY A 204 -22.97 -0.82 11.66
C GLY A 204 -22.24 -0.60 12.98
N GLY A 205 -22.53 0.52 13.62
CA GLY A 205 -21.94 0.85 14.90
C GLY A 205 -22.73 1.92 15.64
N VAL A 206 -22.56 1.92 16.96
CA VAL A 206 -23.16 2.87 17.88
C VAL A 206 -22.06 3.41 18.78
N THR A 207 -22.01 4.72 18.94
CA THR A 207 -21.10 5.38 19.85
C THR A 207 -21.91 6.25 20.81
N VAL A 208 -21.70 6.09 22.10
CA VAL A 208 -22.38 6.89 23.15
C VAL A 208 -21.35 7.75 23.87
N ARG A 209 -21.64 9.05 24.01
CA ARG A 209 -20.85 10.02 24.75
C ARG A 209 -21.70 10.61 25.87
N PRO A 210 -21.82 9.91 27.01
CA PRO A 210 -22.74 10.30 28.08
C PRO A 210 -22.35 11.62 28.77
N PHE A 211 -21.06 11.98 28.75
CA PHE A 211 -20.52 13.25 29.26
C PHE A 211 -19.16 13.56 28.61
N GLU A 212 -18.72 14.81 28.73
CA GLU A 212 -17.44 15.24 28.14
C GLU A 212 -16.26 14.38 28.61
N GLY A 213 -15.41 13.96 27.68
CA GLY A 213 -14.22 13.17 27.94
C GLY A 213 -14.44 11.65 28.00
N ASN A 214 -15.68 11.15 27.87
CA ASN A 214 -15.97 9.71 27.79
C ASN A 214 -16.62 9.33 26.47
N THR A 215 -16.21 8.18 25.94
CA THR A 215 -16.76 7.57 24.71
C THR A 215 -16.89 6.07 24.94
N ILE A 216 -18.05 5.50 24.65
CA ILE A 216 -18.36 4.07 24.73
C ILE A 216 -18.83 3.60 23.37
#